data_2ee0a93a5f1937df00a90756746ce801
#
_entry.id   2ee0a93a5f1937df00a90756746ce801
#
_cell.length_a   1.000
_cell.length_b   1.000
_cell.length_c   1.000
_cell.angle_alpha   90.00
_cell.angle_beta   90.00
_cell.angle_gamma   90.00
#
_symmetry.space_group_name_H-M   'P 1'
#
loop_
_entity.id
_entity.type
_entity.pdbx_description
1 polymer ?
#
loop_
_entity_poly.entity_id
_entity_poly.type
_entity_poly.pdbx_seq_one_letter_code
_entity_poly.pdbx_strand_id
1 'polypeptide(L)'
;YVPGRLAADDVRLSFIQDFWTDEHAHLGGDAVVCRHTLEHIAPVGAFVSLLRASIGDRHGCVVLFELPDVLRVLEEPAFWDLYYEHCSYFSSGSLRRAAELAGFDVDRVRTLFGGQYLWLEATAAGSRGPHPSRDDVDRVAALADRYGREEARRLGAIRDRLRSLCAAGPLAVWGAGAKGVTLVNLVDPERLLIACVVDINPNKQGCFVPGTGHEIVAPSELPGMGIRHVLAMNPNYAEEIRAEAMRLDPAPRVHVCDEI
;
A
#
# COMPACT_ATOMS: atom_id res chain seq x y z
N TYR A 1 -3.15 8.44 -11.41
CA TYR A 1 -2.70 7.57 -12.52
C TYR A 1 -3.65 7.80 -13.70
N VAL A 2 -3.19 8.47 -14.73
CA VAL A 2 -3.89 8.50 -16.01
C VAL A 2 -3.39 7.28 -16.79
N PRO A 3 -4.21 6.27 -17.08
CA PRO A 3 -3.76 5.13 -17.86
C PRO A 3 -3.45 5.58 -19.29
N GLY A 4 -2.19 5.80 -19.59
CA GLY A 4 -1.75 5.87 -20.97
C GLY A 4 -1.94 4.49 -21.60
N ARG A 5 -2.88 4.38 -22.56
CA ARG A 5 -3.18 3.20 -23.39
C ARG A 5 -3.98 2.08 -22.74
N LEU A 6 -5.27 2.31 -22.58
CA LEU A 6 -6.23 1.28 -22.89
C LEU A 6 -6.59 1.45 -24.37
N ALA A 7 -6.45 0.38 -25.17
CA ALA A 7 -6.86 0.39 -26.57
C ALA A 7 -8.36 0.72 -26.63
N ALA A 8 -8.68 1.82 -27.31
CA ALA A 8 -9.97 2.51 -27.21
C ALA A 8 -11.13 1.78 -27.91
N ASP A 9 -10.93 0.61 -28.50
CA ASP A 9 -11.87 0.10 -29.48
C ASP A 9 -12.92 -0.86 -28.92
N ASP A 10 -12.75 -1.43 -27.70
CA ASP A 10 -13.70 -2.40 -27.16
C ASP A 10 -14.29 -2.08 -25.78
N VAL A 11 -13.79 -1.08 -25.07
CA VAL A 11 -14.26 -0.74 -23.73
C VAL A 11 -14.72 0.71 -23.68
N ARG A 12 -15.99 0.92 -23.36
CA ARG A 12 -16.53 2.27 -23.10
C ARG A 12 -16.07 2.70 -21.69
N LEU A 13 -15.01 3.48 -21.64
CA LEU A 13 -14.48 4.07 -20.40
C LEU A 13 -14.92 5.53 -20.30
N SER A 14 -15.35 5.92 -19.11
CA SER A 14 -15.58 7.31 -18.73
C SER A 14 -14.81 7.60 -17.45
N PHE A 15 -14.06 8.71 -17.42
CA PHE A 15 -13.29 9.14 -16.26
C PHE A 15 -13.94 10.40 -15.68
N ILE A 16 -14.23 10.34 -14.38
CA ILE A 16 -14.73 11.47 -13.61
C ILE A 16 -13.65 11.83 -12.59
N GLN A 17 -13.08 13.02 -12.70
CA GLN A 17 -12.05 13.50 -11.76
C GLN A 17 -12.73 14.25 -10.62
N ASP A 18 -13.37 13.50 -9.74
CA ASP A 18 -14.09 14.03 -8.58
C ASP A 18 -14.12 13.04 -7.43
N PHE A 19 -14.46 13.50 -6.22
CA PHE A 19 -14.80 12.64 -5.10
C PHE A 19 -16.17 12.01 -5.30
N TRP A 20 -16.34 10.77 -4.82
CA TRP A 20 -17.64 10.13 -4.85
C TRP A 20 -18.62 10.87 -3.93
N THR A 21 -19.74 11.30 -4.48
CA THR A 21 -20.84 11.98 -3.80
C THR A 21 -22.17 11.34 -4.18
N ASP A 22 -23.27 11.80 -3.59
CA ASP A 22 -24.64 11.40 -3.95
C ASP A 22 -25.00 11.76 -5.41
N GLU A 23 -24.38 12.78 -5.97
CA GLU A 23 -24.55 13.15 -7.38
C GLU A 23 -24.13 12.03 -8.34
N HIS A 24 -23.25 11.11 -7.92
CA HIS A 24 -22.80 9.96 -8.71
C HIS A 24 -23.74 8.75 -8.65
N ALA A 25 -24.81 8.80 -7.83
CA ALA A 25 -25.78 7.71 -7.71
C ALA A 25 -26.47 7.34 -9.03
N HIS A 26 -26.58 8.31 -9.95
CA HIS A 26 -27.20 8.12 -11.28
C HIS A 26 -26.37 7.22 -12.21
N LEU A 27 -25.08 7.02 -11.94
CA LEU A 27 -24.19 6.21 -12.79
C LEU A 27 -24.60 4.75 -12.86
N GLY A 28 -25.22 4.24 -11.82
CA GLY A 28 -25.88 2.94 -11.73
C GLY A 28 -25.07 1.79 -12.33
N GLY A 29 -24.29 1.07 -11.52
CA GLY A 29 -23.51 -0.09 -12.00
C GLY A 29 -24.02 -1.40 -11.42
N ASP A 30 -23.69 -2.52 -12.07
CA ASP A 30 -23.89 -3.87 -11.55
C ASP A 30 -22.79 -4.25 -10.57
N ALA A 31 -21.67 -3.52 -10.58
CA ALA A 31 -20.57 -3.66 -9.63
C ALA A 31 -19.97 -2.31 -9.24
N VAL A 32 -19.53 -2.21 -8.00
CA VAL A 32 -18.76 -1.08 -7.45
C VAL A 32 -17.44 -1.62 -6.92
N VAL A 33 -16.33 -1.05 -7.38
CA VAL A 33 -14.98 -1.44 -6.97
C VAL A 33 -14.27 -0.25 -6.34
N CYS A 34 -13.87 -0.38 -5.07
CA CYS A 34 -13.12 0.63 -4.35
C CYS A 34 -11.77 0.02 -3.92
N ARG A 35 -10.69 0.49 -4.54
CA ARG A 35 -9.34 -0.03 -4.32
C ARG A 35 -8.41 1.08 -3.85
N HIS A 36 -7.66 0.80 -2.78
CA HIS A 36 -6.66 1.73 -2.23
C HIS A 36 -7.20 3.15 -2.06
N THR A 37 -8.39 3.25 -1.47
CA THR A 37 -9.12 4.52 -1.30
C THR A 37 -9.72 4.62 0.09
N LEU A 38 -10.34 3.54 0.59
CA LEU A 38 -11.10 3.56 1.85
C LEU A 38 -10.24 3.94 3.06
N GLU A 39 -8.97 3.53 3.06
CA GLU A 39 -7.98 3.86 4.08
C GLU A 39 -7.64 5.35 4.15
N HIS A 40 -7.83 6.09 3.06
CA HIS A 40 -7.59 7.54 2.97
C HIS A 40 -8.80 8.39 3.38
N ILE A 41 -9.94 7.77 3.68
CA ILE A 41 -11.18 8.48 3.97
C ILE A 41 -11.38 8.57 5.49
N ALA A 42 -11.21 9.75 6.08
CA ALA A 42 -11.35 9.95 7.52
C ALA A 42 -12.78 9.59 8.03
N PRO A 43 -13.89 10.08 7.42
CA PRO A 43 -15.24 9.69 7.81
C PRO A 43 -15.67 8.38 7.12
N VAL A 44 -14.91 7.30 7.28
CA VAL A 44 -15.10 6.04 6.56
C VAL A 44 -16.53 5.47 6.67
N GLY A 45 -17.14 5.52 7.85
CA GLY A 45 -18.51 5.04 8.05
C GLY A 45 -19.52 5.82 7.24
N ALA A 46 -19.37 7.16 7.16
CA ALA A 46 -20.22 8.01 6.34
C ALA A 46 -20.05 7.70 4.84
N PHE A 47 -18.82 7.50 4.39
CA PHE A 47 -18.53 7.16 2.99
C PHE A 47 -19.13 5.81 2.60
N VAL A 48 -18.96 4.77 3.40
CA VAL A 48 -19.50 3.42 3.10
C VAL A 48 -21.04 3.45 3.12
N SER A 49 -21.65 4.24 4.02
CA SER A 49 -23.11 4.46 4.06
C SER A 49 -23.60 5.23 2.84
N LEU A 50 -22.89 6.26 2.41
CA LEU A 50 -23.20 7.02 1.19
C LEU A 50 -23.13 6.11 -0.04
N LEU A 51 -22.09 5.27 -0.13
CA LEU A 51 -21.96 4.29 -1.21
C LEU A 51 -23.14 3.31 -1.24
N ARG A 52 -23.54 2.79 -0.07
CA ARG A 52 -24.73 1.92 0.03
C ARG A 52 -25.99 2.64 -0.40
N ALA A 53 -26.19 3.88 0.03
CA ALA A 53 -27.34 4.69 -0.37
C ALA A 53 -27.38 4.96 -1.88
N SER A 54 -26.23 5.24 -2.50
CA SER A 54 -26.10 5.46 -3.95
C SER A 54 -26.48 4.22 -4.79
N ILE A 55 -26.29 3.01 -4.24
CA ILE A 55 -26.74 1.78 -4.91
C ILE A 55 -28.27 1.65 -4.88
N GLY A 56 -28.93 2.13 -3.83
CA GLY A 56 -30.38 2.08 -3.69
C GLY A 56 -30.92 0.64 -3.67
N ASP A 57 -31.95 0.38 -4.47
CA ASP A 57 -32.67 -0.91 -4.53
C ASP A 57 -32.00 -1.95 -5.46
N ARG A 58 -30.80 -1.68 -5.97
CA ARG A 58 -30.03 -2.62 -6.79
C ARG A 58 -29.40 -3.70 -5.92
N HIS A 59 -30.22 -4.55 -5.32
CA HIS A 59 -29.78 -5.56 -4.35
C HIS A 59 -28.73 -6.55 -4.89
N GLY A 60 -28.69 -6.79 -6.19
CA GLY A 60 -27.69 -7.64 -6.85
C GLY A 60 -26.38 -6.95 -7.20
N CYS A 61 -26.24 -5.65 -6.93
CA CYS A 61 -24.99 -4.93 -7.15
C CYS A 61 -23.86 -5.51 -6.28
N VAL A 62 -22.80 -5.94 -6.95
CA VAL A 62 -21.60 -6.49 -6.28
C VAL A 62 -20.72 -5.34 -5.80
N VAL A 63 -20.23 -5.44 -4.57
CA VAL A 63 -19.33 -4.43 -3.99
C VAL A 63 -18.02 -5.10 -3.60
N LEU A 64 -16.92 -4.52 -4.07
CA LEU A 64 -15.57 -5.04 -3.90
C LEU A 64 -14.71 -3.95 -3.25
N PHE A 65 -14.12 -4.25 -2.09
CA PHE A 65 -13.14 -3.37 -1.44
C PHE A 65 -11.77 -4.04 -1.41
N GLU A 66 -10.72 -3.28 -1.75
CA GLU A 66 -9.32 -3.69 -1.60
C GLU A 66 -8.54 -2.60 -0.88
N LEU A 67 -7.85 -2.97 0.20
CA LEU A 67 -7.09 -2.07 1.05
C LEU A 67 -6.06 -2.84 1.89
N PRO A 68 -5.06 -2.18 2.52
CA PRO A 68 -4.05 -2.83 3.34
C PRO A 68 -4.61 -3.58 4.55
N ASP A 69 -3.99 -4.73 4.89
CA ASP A 69 -4.29 -5.50 6.10
C ASP A 69 -3.42 -5.03 7.27
N VAL A 70 -4.05 -4.45 8.30
CA VAL A 70 -3.34 -4.02 9.51
C VAL A 70 -2.73 -5.17 10.29
N LEU A 71 -3.34 -6.36 10.27
CA LEU A 71 -2.79 -7.51 10.99
C LEU A 71 -1.41 -7.88 10.45
N ARG A 72 -1.24 -7.89 9.12
CA ARG A 72 0.06 -8.10 8.52
C ARG A 72 1.08 -7.03 8.97
N VAL A 73 0.68 -5.76 8.96
CA VAL A 73 1.57 -4.66 9.39
C VAL A 73 2.06 -4.87 10.82
N LEU A 74 1.17 -5.30 11.73
CA LEU A 74 1.47 -5.50 13.14
C LEU A 74 2.24 -6.80 13.41
N GLU A 75 2.01 -7.86 12.62
CA GLU A 75 2.65 -9.17 12.78
C GLU A 75 4.05 -9.22 12.17
N GLU A 76 4.22 -8.62 10.99
CA GLU A 76 5.47 -8.66 10.20
C GLU A 76 6.31 -7.37 10.33
N PRO A 77 6.17 -6.61 11.36
CA PRO A 77 6.64 -5.24 11.61
C PRO A 77 6.89 -4.36 10.40
N ALA A 78 5.91 -4.35 9.50
CA ALA A 78 5.99 -3.61 8.25
C ALA A 78 5.70 -2.10 8.46
N PHE A 79 6.54 -1.40 9.26
CA PHE A 79 6.38 0.04 9.57
C PHE A 79 6.28 0.91 8.31
N TRP A 80 6.85 0.46 7.21
CA TRP A 80 6.77 1.11 5.90
C TRP A 80 5.38 1.04 5.25
N ASP A 81 4.43 0.34 5.84
CA ASP A 81 3.01 0.34 5.45
C ASP A 81 2.15 1.26 6.34
N LEU A 82 2.77 1.99 7.29
CA LEU A 82 2.14 3.04 8.09
C LEU A 82 2.39 4.40 7.44
N TYR A 83 1.37 4.93 6.78
CA TYR A 83 1.49 6.19 6.04
C TYR A 83 0.72 7.31 6.71
N TYR A 84 1.21 8.54 6.56
CA TYR A 84 0.51 9.73 7.03
C TYR A 84 -0.88 9.87 6.41
N GLU A 85 -1.03 9.48 5.15
CA GLU A 85 -2.26 9.60 4.38
C GLU A 85 -3.31 8.54 4.74
N HIS A 86 -2.94 7.48 5.47
CA HIS A 86 -3.89 6.47 5.92
C HIS A 86 -4.61 6.93 7.20
N CYS A 87 -5.85 7.38 7.05
CA CYS A 87 -6.69 7.80 8.17
C CYS A 87 -7.28 6.62 8.95
N SER A 88 -7.35 5.45 8.32
CA SER A 88 -7.94 4.24 8.90
C SER A 88 -7.13 3.00 8.55
N TYR A 89 -7.06 2.07 9.49
CA TYR A 89 -6.43 0.76 9.32
C TYR A 89 -7.45 -0.34 9.60
N PHE A 90 -7.49 -1.37 8.74
CA PHE A 90 -8.49 -2.40 8.81
C PHE A 90 -7.87 -3.78 9.02
N SER A 91 -8.48 -4.56 9.92
CA SER A 91 -8.42 -6.03 9.92
C SER A 91 -9.57 -6.59 9.09
N SER A 92 -9.55 -7.88 8.80
CA SER A 92 -10.66 -8.55 8.11
C SER A 92 -12.00 -8.39 8.85
N GLY A 93 -11.96 -8.46 10.19
CA GLY A 93 -13.14 -8.30 11.04
C GLY A 93 -13.66 -6.86 11.05
N SER A 94 -12.79 -5.86 11.18
CA SER A 94 -13.22 -4.46 11.18
C SER A 94 -13.74 -4.00 9.81
N LEU A 95 -13.15 -4.47 8.70
CA LEU A 95 -13.62 -4.18 7.36
C LEU A 95 -15.00 -4.79 7.11
N ARG A 96 -15.19 -6.09 7.47
CA ARG A 96 -16.49 -6.76 7.41
C ARG A 96 -17.53 -5.97 8.19
N ARG A 97 -17.23 -5.62 9.44
CA ARG A 97 -18.14 -4.87 10.31
C ARG A 97 -18.51 -3.51 9.73
N ALA A 98 -17.56 -2.78 9.16
CA ALA A 98 -17.84 -1.47 8.53
C ALA A 98 -18.84 -1.61 7.38
N ALA A 99 -18.67 -2.61 6.53
CA ALA A 99 -19.58 -2.89 5.42
C ALA A 99 -20.97 -3.35 5.91
N GLU A 100 -21.03 -4.27 6.88
CA GLU A 100 -22.30 -4.76 7.44
C GLU A 100 -23.08 -3.66 8.17
N LEU A 101 -22.41 -2.77 8.90
CA LEU A 101 -23.06 -1.61 9.55
C LEU A 101 -23.65 -0.62 8.53
N ALA A 102 -23.06 -0.51 7.36
CA ALA A 102 -23.59 0.31 6.26
C ALA A 102 -24.74 -0.38 5.49
N GLY A 103 -25.07 -1.63 5.79
CA GLY A 103 -26.17 -2.38 5.18
C GLY A 103 -25.76 -3.23 3.98
N PHE A 104 -24.51 -3.62 3.87
CA PHE A 104 -24.05 -4.63 2.90
C PHE A 104 -24.16 -6.04 3.48
N ASP A 105 -24.49 -7.01 2.63
CA ASP A 105 -24.37 -8.45 2.94
C ASP A 105 -22.97 -8.92 2.48
N VAL A 106 -22.08 -9.18 3.45
CA VAL A 106 -20.69 -9.54 3.18
C VAL A 106 -20.58 -11.06 2.99
N ASP A 107 -20.27 -11.47 1.77
CA ASP A 107 -20.00 -12.86 1.44
C ASP A 107 -18.68 -13.32 2.07
N ARG A 108 -17.60 -12.66 1.72
CA ARG A 108 -16.26 -13.02 2.24
C ARG A 108 -15.30 -11.86 2.33
N VAL A 109 -14.32 -12.03 3.22
CA VAL A 109 -13.10 -11.22 3.28
C VAL A 109 -11.91 -12.19 3.20
N ARG A 110 -10.96 -11.93 2.32
CA ARG A 110 -9.74 -12.73 2.14
C ARG A 110 -8.54 -11.83 1.91
N THR A 111 -7.35 -12.39 2.07
CA THR A 111 -6.10 -11.68 1.74
C THR A 111 -5.69 -11.95 0.29
N LEU A 112 -5.08 -10.93 -0.32
CA LEU A 112 -4.51 -10.98 -1.67
C LEU A 112 -3.08 -10.45 -1.67
N PHE A 113 -2.41 -10.58 -2.81
CA PHE A 113 -1.10 -9.99 -3.08
C PHE A 113 -0.06 -10.35 -2.03
N GLY A 114 0.12 -11.67 -1.80
CA GLY A 114 1.07 -12.16 -0.79
C GLY A 114 0.70 -11.76 0.65
N GLY A 115 -0.61 -11.64 0.95
CA GLY A 115 -1.10 -11.27 2.27
C GLY A 115 -1.09 -9.76 2.58
N GLN A 116 -0.69 -8.90 1.63
CA GLN A 116 -0.58 -7.46 1.89
C GLN A 116 -1.92 -6.73 1.95
N TYR A 117 -2.93 -7.23 1.21
CA TYR A 117 -4.22 -6.55 1.08
C TYR A 117 -5.38 -7.44 1.49
N LEU A 118 -6.39 -6.81 2.09
CA LEU A 118 -7.72 -7.38 2.27
C LEU A 118 -8.53 -7.19 0.99
N TRP A 119 -9.30 -8.21 0.64
CA TRP A 119 -10.29 -8.17 -0.42
C TRP A 119 -11.64 -8.58 0.15
N LEU A 120 -12.60 -7.65 0.16
CA LEU A 120 -13.97 -7.90 0.59
C LEU A 120 -14.88 -8.02 -0.62
N GLU A 121 -15.76 -9.01 -0.61
CA GLU A 121 -16.84 -9.21 -1.56
C GLU A 121 -18.18 -9.13 -0.82
N ALA A 122 -19.09 -8.27 -1.31
CA ALA A 122 -20.38 -8.04 -0.70
C ALA A 122 -21.44 -7.72 -1.76
N THR A 123 -22.70 -7.75 -1.37
CA THR A 123 -23.83 -7.29 -2.16
C THR A 123 -24.67 -6.29 -1.38
N ALA A 124 -25.50 -5.53 -2.10
CA ALA A 124 -26.42 -4.58 -1.50
C ALA A 124 -27.75 -5.22 -1.04
N ALA A 125 -27.78 -6.54 -0.86
CA ALA A 125 -29.00 -7.31 -0.55
C ALA A 125 -29.63 -7.04 0.82
N GLY A 126 -28.95 -6.24 1.64
CA GLY A 126 -29.36 -5.93 3.02
C GLY A 126 -28.62 -6.79 4.04
N SER A 127 -28.07 -6.14 5.04
CA SER A 127 -27.25 -6.78 6.07
C SER A 127 -28.08 -7.72 6.95
N ARG A 128 -27.53 -8.91 7.23
CA ARG A 128 -28.05 -9.82 8.29
C ARG A 128 -27.73 -9.31 9.69
N GLY A 129 -27.13 -8.14 9.78
CA GLY A 129 -26.61 -7.54 11.01
C GLY A 129 -25.14 -7.89 11.27
N PRO A 130 -24.41 -7.02 11.97
CA PRO A 130 -22.98 -7.20 12.18
C PRO A 130 -22.70 -8.45 13.03
N HIS A 131 -21.77 -9.27 12.56
CA HIS A 131 -21.27 -10.41 13.33
C HIS A 131 -20.41 -9.90 14.49
N PRO A 132 -20.72 -10.19 15.75
CA PRO A 132 -19.88 -9.81 16.88
C PRO A 132 -18.61 -10.66 16.86
N SER A 133 -17.48 -10.08 16.50
CA SER A 133 -16.16 -10.67 16.71
C SER A 133 -15.38 -9.79 17.69
N ARG A 134 -15.41 -10.13 18.97
CA ARG A 134 -14.52 -9.51 19.98
C ARG A 134 -13.09 -9.98 19.84
N ASP A 135 -12.89 -11.21 19.43
CA ASP A 135 -11.56 -11.84 19.32
C ASP A 135 -10.61 -11.09 18.39
N ASP A 136 -11.14 -10.50 17.31
CA ASP A 136 -10.34 -9.70 16.39
C ASP A 136 -9.89 -8.36 17.03
N VAL A 137 -10.74 -7.71 17.81
CA VAL A 137 -10.42 -6.44 18.49
C VAL A 137 -9.31 -6.65 19.52
N ASP A 138 -9.44 -7.67 20.37
CA ASP A 138 -8.46 -7.98 21.41
C ASP A 138 -7.11 -8.39 20.79
N ARG A 139 -7.15 -9.15 19.68
CA ARG A 139 -5.95 -9.52 18.93
C ARG A 139 -5.25 -8.30 18.35
N VAL A 140 -5.97 -7.41 17.67
CA VAL A 140 -5.42 -6.17 17.09
C VAL A 140 -4.81 -5.31 18.18
N ALA A 141 -5.49 -5.13 19.32
CA ALA A 141 -4.99 -4.34 20.45
C ALA A 141 -3.68 -4.93 21.00
N ALA A 142 -3.63 -6.22 21.25
CA ALA A 142 -2.44 -6.90 21.74
C ALA A 142 -1.26 -6.81 20.78
N LEU A 143 -1.52 -6.92 19.47
CA LEU A 143 -0.49 -6.78 18.42
C LEU A 143 0.01 -5.34 18.34
N ALA A 144 -0.87 -4.34 18.41
CA ALA A 144 -0.50 -2.94 18.38
C ALA A 144 0.38 -2.55 19.59
N ASP A 145 0.03 -3.03 20.79
CA ASP A 145 0.84 -2.85 21.98
C ASP A 145 2.23 -3.49 21.87
N ARG A 146 2.29 -4.69 21.29
CA ARG A 146 3.57 -5.35 21.01
C ARG A 146 4.39 -4.57 20.00
N TYR A 147 3.78 -4.15 18.91
CA TYR A 147 4.41 -3.37 17.85
C TYR A 147 5.03 -2.09 18.42
N GLY A 148 4.28 -1.28 19.18
CA GLY A 148 4.76 -0.03 19.76
C GLY A 148 5.95 -0.21 20.70
N ARG A 149 6.00 -1.33 21.45
CA ARG A 149 7.16 -1.64 22.31
C ARG A 149 8.41 -2.03 21.53
N GLU A 150 8.27 -2.60 20.35
CA GLU A 150 9.36 -3.17 19.56
C GLU A 150 9.87 -2.27 18.43
N GLU A 151 9.10 -1.26 18.04
CA GLU A 151 9.38 -0.42 16.86
C GLU A 151 10.77 0.21 16.89
N ALA A 152 11.11 0.90 17.99
CA ALA A 152 12.41 1.57 18.09
C ALA A 152 13.61 0.61 17.96
N ARG A 153 13.49 -0.60 18.53
CA ARG A 153 14.50 -1.64 18.43
C ARG A 153 14.66 -2.13 16.98
N ARG A 154 13.54 -2.29 16.28
CA ARG A 154 13.52 -2.75 14.88
C ARG A 154 14.13 -1.73 13.95
N LEU A 155 13.73 -0.45 14.07
CA LEU A 155 14.34 0.64 13.31
C LEU A 155 15.85 0.73 13.56
N GLY A 156 16.28 0.51 14.79
CA GLY A 156 17.71 0.42 15.15
C GLY A 156 18.41 -0.72 14.39
N ALA A 157 17.84 -1.92 14.41
CA ALA A 157 18.42 -3.09 13.73
C ALA A 157 18.51 -2.88 12.21
N ILE A 158 17.49 -2.29 11.60
CA ILE A 158 17.49 -1.96 10.16
C ILE A 158 18.61 -0.95 9.86
N ARG A 159 18.74 0.12 10.65
CA ARG A 159 19.85 1.10 10.48
C ARG A 159 21.21 0.44 10.56
N ASP A 160 21.42 -0.46 11.52
CA ASP A 160 22.69 -1.18 11.67
C ASP A 160 22.97 -2.11 10.46
N ARG A 161 21.93 -2.75 9.95
CA ARG A 161 22.03 -3.55 8.72
C ARG A 161 22.39 -2.71 7.51
N LEU A 162 21.73 -1.55 7.34
CA LEU A 162 22.04 -0.62 6.26
C LEU A 162 23.46 -0.09 6.37
N ARG A 163 23.94 0.28 7.57
CA ARG A 163 25.35 0.65 7.80
C ARG A 163 26.31 -0.44 7.36
N SER A 164 26.00 -1.69 7.66
CA SER A 164 26.83 -2.84 7.24
C SER A 164 26.88 -3.00 5.72
N LEU A 165 25.75 -2.77 5.03
CA LEU A 165 25.72 -2.79 3.57
C LEU A 165 26.52 -1.62 2.97
N CYS A 166 26.35 -0.41 3.52
CA CYS A 166 27.07 0.79 3.07
C CYS A 166 28.60 0.68 3.27
N ALA A 167 29.05 -0.05 4.30
CA ALA A 167 30.47 -0.33 4.49
C ALA A 167 31.05 -1.22 3.37
N ALA A 168 30.22 -2.02 2.70
CA ALA A 168 30.59 -2.85 1.56
C ALA A 168 30.43 -2.16 0.20
N GLY A 169 29.76 -0.98 0.16
CA GLY A 169 29.60 -0.16 -1.03
C GLY A 169 28.31 0.69 -1.01
N PRO A 170 28.20 1.66 -1.93
CA PRO A 170 27.03 2.55 -1.98
C PRO A 170 25.72 1.78 -2.17
N LEU A 171 24.70 2.20 -1.41
CA LEU A 171 23.37 1.60 -1.33
C LEU A 171 22.31 2.52 -1.94
N ALA A 172 21.40 1.97 -2.75
CA ALA A 172 20.19 2.63 -3.20
C ALA A 172 18.94 1.89 -2.66
N VAL A 173 17.82 2.62 -2.54
CA VAL A 173 16.49 2.05 -2.26
C VAL A 173 15.70 2.01 -3.56
N TRP A 174 15.11 0.86 -3.92
CA TRP A 174 14.31 0.72 -5.13
C TRP A 174 12.83 0.80 -4.82
N GLY A 175 12.19 1.84 -5.35
CA GLY A 175 10.79 2.19 -5.21
C GLY A 175 10.59 3.52 -4.48
N ALA A 176 10.37 4.61 -5.24
CA ALA A 176 9.99 5.93 -4.72
C ALA A 176 8.46 6.04 -4.52
N GLY A 177 7.82 4.95 -4.12
CA GLY A 177 6.44 4.94 -3.62
C GLY A 177 6.39 5.19 -2.12
N ALA A 178 5.19 5.15 -1.53
CA ALA A 178 4.98 5.41 -0.11
C ALA A 178 5.92 4.60 0.80
N LYS A 179 6.11 3.30 0.53
CA LYS A 179 7.02 2.42 1.32
C LYS A 179 8.47 2.92 1.32
N GLY A 180 9.02 3.25 0.15
CA GLY A 180 10.40 3.74 0.05
C GLY A 180 10.56 5.11 0.70
N VAL A 181 9.61 6.01 0.48
CA VAL A 181 9.59 7.34 1.13
C VAL A 181 9.55 7.20 2.65
N THR A 182 8.68 6.33 3.19
CA THR A 182 8.59 6.08 4.63
C THR A 182 9.90 5.52 5.17
N LEU A 183 10.48 4.50 4.50
CA LEU A 183 11.75 3.93 4.94
C LEU A 183 12.85 5.00 5.04
N VAL A 184 13.13 5.71 3.95
CA VAL A 184 14.26 6.66 3.96
C VAL A 184 14.09 7.78 4.97
N ASN A 185 12.85 8.25 5.18
CA ASN A 185 12.56 9.26 6.20
C ASN A 185 12.78 8.74 7.63
N LEU A 186 12.48 7.47 7.91
CA LEU A 186 12.62 6.89 9.24
C LEU A 186 14.04 6.43 9.53
N VAL A 187 14.75 5.86 8.53
CA VAL A 187 16.05 5.21 8.79
C VAL A 187 17.25 6.08 8.42
N ASP A 188 17.11 7.02 7.49
CA ASP A 188 18.20 7.86 6.98
C ASP A 188 17.79 9.33 6.75
N PRO A 189 17.21 10.01 7.77
CA PRO A 189 16.74 11.39 7.61
C PRO A 189 17.87 12.38 7.29
N GLU A 190 19.12 12.05 7.62
CA GLU A 190 20.31 12.89 7.39
C GLU A 190 21.05 12.53 6.09
N ARG A 191 20.58 11.55 5.30
CA ARG A 191 21.18 11.11 4.04
C ARG A 191 22.62 10.63 4.19
N LEU A 192 22.90 9.84 5.20
CA LEU A 192 24.24 9.33 5.49
C LEU A 192 24.46 7.89 4.99
N LEU A 193 23.38 7.14 4.71
CA LEU A 193 23.43 5.72 4.39
C LEU A 193 22.99 5.44 2.95
N ILE A 194 21.96 6.10 2.49
CA ILE A 194 21.32 5.84 1.21
C ILE A 194 21.76 6.89 0.19
N ALA A 195 22.38 6.47 -0.89
CA ALA A 195 22.91 7.37 -1.91
C ALA A 195 21.79 8.01 -2.77
N CYS A 196 20.80 7.19 -3.15
CA CYS A 196 19.67 7.62 -3.97
C CYS A 196 18.48 6.68 -3.82
N VAL A 197 17.32 7.09 -4.33
CA VAL A 197 16.15 6.24 -4.50
C VAL A 197 15.93 5.97 -5.98
N VAL A 198 15.60 4.73 -6.34
CA VAL A 198 15.37 4.32 -7.74
C VAL A 198 13.89 4.20 -8.01
N ASP A 199 13.42 4.72 -9.13
CA ASP A 199 12.06 4.48 -9.61
C ASP A 199 12.04 4.31 -11.13
N ILE A 200 11.25 3.35 -11.62
CA ILE A 200 11.06 3.11 -13.05
C ILE A 200 10.11 4.12 -13.70
N ASN A 201 9.34 4.87 -12.90
CA ASN A 201 8.42 5.88 -13.39
C ASN A 201 9.19 7.15 -13.82
N PRO A 202 9.22 7.49 -15.13
CA PRO A 202 9.97 8.63 -15.62
C PRO A 202 9.49 9.97 -15.06
N ASN A 203 8.24 10.05 -14.59
CA ASN A 203 7.71 11.30 -14.00
C ASN A 203 8.26 11.57 -12.59
N LYS A 204 8.93 10.61 -11.97
CA LYS A 204 9.57 10.77 -10.67
C LYS A 204 11.08 10.98 -10.77
N GLN A 205 11.67 10.53 -11.87
CA GLN A 205 13.11 10.64 -12.12
C GLN A 205 13.54 12.11 -12.18
N GLY A 206 14.66 12.44 -11.56
CA GLY A 206 15.13 13.81 -11.40
C GLY A 206 14.40 14.61 -10.31
N CYS A 207 13.41 14.03 -9.65
CA CYS A 207 12.76 14.61 -8.47
C CYS A 207 13.48 14.18 -7.18
N PHE A 208 12.97 14.67 -6.04
CA PHE A 208 13.54 14.39 -4.73
C PHE A 208 12.48 13.81 -3.79
N VAL A 209 12.91 12.90 -2.91
CA VAL A 209 12.06 12.35 -1.86
C VAL A 209 11.64 13.45 -0.89
N PRO A 210 10.34 13.65 -0.63
CA PRO A 210 9.87 14.61 0.38
C PRO A 210 10.46 14.29 1.77
N GLY A 211 10.83 15.32 2.50
CA GLY A 211 11.45 15.22 3.82
C GLY A 211 12.96 15.10 3.73
N THR A 212 13.51 14.00 3.26
CA THR A 212 14.97 13.75 3.25
C THR A 212 15.70 14.36 2.07
N GLY A 213 15.03 14.62 0.93
CA GLY A 213 15.67 15.15 -0.27
C GLY A 213 16.63 14.17 -0.97
N HIS A 214 16.48 12.84 -0.79
CA HIS A 214 17.19 11.88 -1.63
C HIS A 214 16.75 12.05 -3.08
N GLU A 215 17.72 12.04 -4.01
CA GLU A 215 17.42 12.09 -5.43
C GLU A 215 16.76 10.80 -5.92
N ILE A 216 15.76 10.93 -6.79
CA ILE A 216 15.09 9.80 -7.43
C ILE A 216 15.67 9.66 -8.84
N VAL A 217 16.31 8.52 -9.08
CA VAL A 217 17.07 8.26 -10.32
C VAL A 217 16.47 7.11 -11.12
N ALA A 218 16.81 7.06 -12.42
CA ALA A 218 16.48 5.90 -13.25
C ALA A 218 17.39 4.70 -12.91
N PRO A 219 16.93 3.44 -13.11
CA PRO A 219 17.78 2.27 -12.95
C PRO A 219 19.09 2.33 -13.73
N SER A 220 19.08 2.89 -14.94
CA SER A 220 20.24 3.04 -15.83
C SER A 220 21.35 3.92 -15.28
N GLU A 221 21.08 4.77 -14.28
CA GLU A 221 22.05 5.68 -13.69
C GLU A 221 22.91 5.01 -12.59
N LEU A 222 22.44 3.87 -12.03
CA LEU A 222 23.11 3.18 -10.92
C LEU A 222 24.58 2.80 -11.18
N PRO A 223 24.97 2.29 -12.38
CA PRO A 223 26.36 1.99 -12.68
C PRO A 223 27.26 3.24 -12.61
N GLY A 224 26.81 4.37 -13.17
CA GLY A 224 27.55 5.64 -13.16
C GLY A 224 27.72 6.22 -11.74
N MET A 225 26.79 5.92 -10.83
CA MET A 225 26.85 6.30 -9.42
C MET A 225 27.66 5.31 -8.57
N GLY A 226 28.12 4.21 -9.14
CA GLY A 226 28.88 3.17 -8.44
C GLY A 226 28.08 2.38 -7.42
N ILE A 227 26.74 2.33 -7.57
CA ILE A 227 25.87 1.63 -6.63
C ILE A 227 26.20 0.13 -6.63
N ARG A 228 26.43 -0.44 -5.44
CA ARG A 228 26.76 -1.84 -5.22
C ARG A 228 25.63 -2.65 -4.63
N HIS A 229 24.74 -1.98 -3.89
CA HIS A 229 23.64 -2.60 -3.18
C HIS A 229 22.34 -1.87 -3.51
N VAL A 230 21.27 -2.64 -3.69
CA VAL A 230 19.91 -2.14 -3.88
C VAL A 230 19.00 -2.83 -2.88
N LEU A 231 18.20 -2.04 -2.14
CA LEU A 231 17.16 -2.53 -1.26
C LEU A 231 15.80 -2.43 -1.96
N ALA A 232 15.21 -3.57 -2.31
CA ALA A 232 13.85 -3.66 -2.85
C ALA A 232 12.83 -3.54 -1.72
N MET A 233 11.95 -2.54 -1.82
CA MET A 233 10.99 -2.22 -0.75
C MET A 233 9.75 -3.11 -0.74
N ASN A 234 9.41 -3.73 -1.84
CA ASN A 234 8.27 -4.65 -1.89
C ASN A 234 8.72 -6.02 -2.37
N PRO A 235 8.65 -7.05 -1.52
CA PRO A 235 9.08 -8.41 -1.86
C PRO A 235 8.35 -8.98 -3.08
N ASN A 236 7.12 -8.57 -3.33
CA ASN A 236 6.35 -9.03 -4.50
C ASN A 236 6.94 -8.59 -5.85
N TYR A 237 7.79 -7.57 -5.86
CA TYR A 237 8.52 -7.12 -7.06
C TYR A 237 10.00 -7.53 -7.06
N ALA A 238 10.44 -8.33 -6.09
CA ALA A 238 11.85 -8.65 -5.93
C ALA A 238 12.46 -9.33 -7.17
N GLU A 239 11.72 -10.25 -7.81
CA GLU A 239 12.19 -10.96 -9.01
C GLU A 239 12.31 -10.01 -10.21
N GLU A 240 11.35 -9.11 -10.40
CA GLU A 240 11.39 -8.10 -11.47
C GLU A 240 12.55 -7.14 -11.27
N ILE A 241 12.77 -6.69 -10.03
CA ILE A 241 13.88 -5.80 -9.67
C ILE A 241 15.24 -6.52 -9.87
N ARG A 242 15.34 -7.79 -9.49
CA ARG A 242 16.56 -8.60 -9.74
C ARG A 242 16.84 -8.73 -11.24
N ALA A 243 15.81 -9.01 -12.03
CA ALA A 243 15.94 -9.12 -13.48
C ALA A 243 16.38 -7.81 -14.12
N GLU A 244 15.88 -6.68 -13.68
CA GLU A 244 16.28 -5.36 -14.16
C GLU A 244 17.68 -5.00 -13.72
N ALA A 245 18.03 -5.24 -12.45
CA ALA A 245 19.37 -5.00 -11.91
C ALA A 245 20.44 -5.83 -12.64
N MET A 246 20.14 -7.05 -13.04
CA MET A 246 21.08 -7.93 -13.80
C MET A 246 21.38 -7.41 -15.22
N ARG A 247 20.59 -6.49 -15.76
CA ARG A 247 20.87 -5.86 -17.07
C ARG A 247 21.88 -4.70 -16.99
N LEU A 248 22.21 -4.29 -15.76
CA LEU A 248 23.16 -3.20 -15.51
C LEU A 248 24.57 -3.72 -15.45
N ASP A 249 25.56 -2.90 -15.82
CA ASP A 249 26.98 -3.24 -15.74
C ASP A 249 27.77 -2.08 -15.07
N PRO A 250 28.30 -2.29 -13.85
CA PRO A 250 28.17 -3.49 -13.02
C PRO A 250 26.78 -3.66 -12.40
N ALA A 251 26.33 -4.90 -12.29
CA ALA A 251 25.05 -5.23 -11.67
C ALA A 251 25.12 -5.06 -10.14
N PRO A 252 24.22 -4.31 -9.50
CA PRO A 252 24.15 -4.22 -8.05
C PRO A 252 23.56 -5.48 -7.43
N ARG A 253 23.94 -5.79 -6.19
CA ARG A 253 23.33 -6.87 -5.42
C ARG A 253 21.99 -6.42 -4.84
N VAL A 254 20.92 -7.13 -5.16
CA VAL A 254 19.58 -6.85 -4.66
C VAL A 254 19.30 -7.55 -3.35
N HIS A 255 18.88 -6.80 -2.34
CA HIS A 255 18.39 -7.24 -1.04
C HIS A 255 16.89 -6.97 -0.97
N VAL A 256 16.12 -7.75 -0.23
CA VAL A 256 14.69 -7.53 -0.02
C VAL A 256 14.47 -7.01 1.40
N CYS A 257 13.53 -6.12 1.58
CA CYS A 257 13.28 -5.46 2.86
C CYS A 257 12.95 -6.45 3.99
N ASP A 258 12.26 -7.54 3.68
CA ASP A 258 11.90 -8.59 4.65
C ASP A 258 13.11 -9.46 5.07
N GLU A 259 14.25 -9.34 4.37
CA GLU A 259 15.48 -10.08 4.64
C GLU A 259 16.50 -9.28 5.49
N ILE A 260 16.16 -8.03 5.83
CA ILE A 260 17.00 -7.11 6.63
C ILE A 260 16.31 -6.71 7.96
#